data_cfa64fb3ed3717ded0654754697fcb06
#
_entry.id   cfa64fb3ed3717ded0654754697fcb06
#
_cell.length_a   1.000
_cell.length_b   1.000
_cell.length_c   1.000
_cell.angle_alpha   90.00
_cell.angle_beta   90.00
_cell.angle_gamma   90.00
#
_symmetry.space_group_name_H-M   'P 1'
#
loop_
_entity.id
_entity.type
_entity.pdbx_description
1 polymer ?
#
loop_
_entity_poly.entity_id
_entity_poly.type
_entity_poly.pdbx_seq_one_letter_code
_entity_poly.pdbx_strand_id
1 'polypeptide(L)'
;MRPDLELTAQVRPDGFLELVSRRTGRRHRCGPRGTTMWLALQWSDWQPELAAEGIAMQLGVDPDSIRCDIEAWLAHFREAGE
;
A
#
# COMPACT_ATOMS: atom_id res chain seq x y z
N MET A 1 -6.86 -3.54 12.16
CA MET A 1 -5.57 -3.70 12.87
C MET A 1 -4.42 -3.43 11.91
N ARG A 2 -3.52 -2.55 12.29
CA ARG A 2 -2.40 -2.17 11.43
C ARG A 2 -1.30 -3.22 11.48
N PRO A 3 -0.87 -3.79 10.34
CA PRO A 3 0.28 -4.68 10.33
C PRO A 3 1.56 -3.89 10.60
N ASP A 4 2.49 -4.47 11.36
CA ASP A 4 3.78 -3.84 11.59
C ASP A 4 4.72 -4.21 10.44
N LEU A 5 4.84 -3.31 9.48
CA LEU A 5 5.71 -3.49 8.33
C LEU A 5 7.09 -2.86 8.54
N GLU A 6 7.30 -2.24 9.70
CA GLU A 6 8.54 -1.52 10.03
C GLU A 6 8.89 -0.48 8.96
N LEU A 7 7.86 0.21 8.44
CA LEU A 7 8.00 1.21 7.40
C LEU A 7 7.53 2.57 7.88
N THR A 8 8.24 3.61 7.49
CA THR A 8 7.82 4.99 7.64
C THR A 8 7.33 5.49 6.28
N ALA A 9 6.12 6.02 6.24
CA ALA A 9 5.51 6.51 5.01
C ALA A 9 5.60 8.03 4.94
N GLN A 10 5.97 8.55 3.78
CA GLN A 10 6.12 9.98 3.51
C GLN A 10 5.56 10.29 2.13
N VAL A 11 4.70 11.31 2.03
CA VAL A 11 4.25 11.79 0.72
C VAL A 11 5.22 12.86 0.24
N ARG A 12 5.80 12.64 -0.93
CA ARG A 12 6.77 13.56 -1.51
C ARG A 12 6.07 14.77 -2.18
N PRO A 13 6.82 15.84 -2.45
CA PRO A 13 6.25 17.02 -3.14
C PRO A 13 5.62 16.70 -4.50
N ASP A 14 6.06 15.63 -5.17
CA ASP A 14 5.47 15.19 -6.44
C ASP A 14 4.15 14.43 -6.27
N GLY A 15 3.68 14.24 -5.04
CA GLY A 15 2.44 13.54 -4.73
C GLY A 15 2.58 12.03 -4.59
N PHE A 16 3.78 11.47 -4.80
CA PHE A 16 4.01 10.05 -4.69
C PHE A 16 4.50 9.65 -3.30
N LEU A 17 4.13 8.44 -2.90
CA LEU A 17 4.51 7.90 -1.62
C LEU A 17 5.95 7.37 -1.66
N GLU A 18 6.69 7.63 -0.59
CA GLU A 18 7.98 7.00 -0.35
C GLU A 18 7.91 6.24 0.97
N LEU A 19 8.27 4.96 0.92
CA LEU A 19 8.35 4.11 2.09
C LEU A 19 9.80 3.90 2.48
N VAL A 20 10.12 4.12 3.73
CA VAL A 20 11.48 3.94 4.24
C VAL A 20 11.46 2.82 5.28
N SER A 21 12.27 1.80 5.07
CA SER A 21 12.42 0.72 6.05
C SER A 21 13.13 1.25 7.30
N ARG A 22 12.49 1.12 8.44
CA ARG A 22 13.11 1.50 9.72
C ARG A 22 14.25 0.57 10.11
N ARG A 23 14.27 -0.61 9.52
CA ARG A 23 15.24 -1.65 9.82
C ARG A 23 16.51 -1.54 8.99
N THR A 24 16.37 -1.30 7.67
CA THR A 24 17.50 -1.28 6.74
C THR A 24 17.84 0.11 6.20
N GLY A 25 16.95 1.08 6.36
CA GLY A 25 17.10 2.40 5.76
C GLY A 25 16.81 2.44 4.27
N ARG A 26 16.41 1.34 3.67
CA ARG A 26 16.07 1.30 2.25
C ARG A 26 14.83 2.12 1.96
N ARG A 27 14.85 2.79 0.82
CA ARG A 27 13.75 3.62 0.36
C ARG A 27 13.06 2.97 -0.83
N HIS A 28 11.72 2.94 -0.77
CA HIS A 28 10.88 2.43 -1.84
C HIS A 28 9.97 3.54 -2.32
N ARG A 29 10.16 3.97 -3.54
CA ARG A 29 9.29 4.97 -4.15
C ARG A 29 8.11 4.28 -4.81
N CYS A 30 6.90 4.62 -4.35
CA CYS A 30 5.67 4.07 -4.91
C CYS A 30 5.15 4.96 -6.02
N GLY A 31 4.74 4.35 -7.13
CA GLY A 31 4.04 5.08 -8.19
C GLY A 31 2.62 5.44 -7.76
N PRO A 32 1.81 6.02 -8.68
CA PRO A 32 0.43 6.42 -8.36
C PRO A 32 -0.41 5.26 -7.82
N ARG A 33 -0.25 4.07 -8.38
CA ARG A 33 -1.01 2.89 -7.95
C ARG A 33 -0.67 2.47 -6.53
N GLY A 34 0.62 2.39 -6.20
CA GLY A 34 1.07 2.03 -4.85
C GLY A 34 0.64 3.07 -3.82
N THR A 35 0.71 4.35 -4.18
CA THR A 35 0.25 5.44 -3.32
C THR A 35 -1.24 5.31 -3.02
N THR A 36 -2.06 5.04 -4.04
CA THR A 36 -3.50 4.84 -3.89
C THR A 36 -3.80 3.65 -2.97
N MET A 37 -3.12 2.53 -3.16
CA MET A 37 -3.31 1.33 -2.36
C MET A 37 -2.96 1.57 -0.89
N TRP A 38 -1.86 2.26 -0.63
CA TRP A 38 -1.44 2.59 0.73
C TRP A 38 -2.49 3.45 1.45
N LEU A 39 -2.94 4.53 0.80
CA LEU A 39 -3.94 5.42 1.38
C LEU A 39 -5.27 4.71 1.63
N ALA A 40 -5.69 3.87 0.70
CA ALA A 40 -6.92 3.09 0.86
C ALA A 40 -6.81 2.13 2.04
N LEU A 41 -5.66 1.49 2.24
CA LEU A 41 -5.42 0.62 3.39
C LEU A 41 -5.49 1.38 4.71
N GLN A 42 -4.93 2.59 4.77
CA GLN A 42 -5.00 3.42 5.98
C GLN A 42 -6.45 3.74 6.36
N TRP A 43 -7.29 4.07 5.37
CA TRP A 43 -8.69 4.40 5.61
C TRP A 43 -9.56 3.17 5.91
N SER A 44 -9.10 2.00 5.54
CA SER A 44 -9.84 0.74 5.69
C SER A 44 -9.33 -0.12 6.84
N ASP A 45 -8.63 0.49 7.79
CA ASP A 45 -8.06 -0.21 8.96
C ASP A 45 -7.15 -1.38 8.54
N TRP A 46 -6.41 -1.20 7.44
CA TRP A 46 -5.47 -2.18 6.90
C TRP A 46 -6.13 -3.50 6.48
N GLN A 47 -7.40 -3.46 6.12
CA GLN A 47 -8.13 -4.61 5.59
C GLN A 47 -8.10 -4.56 4.06
N PRO A 48 -7.36 -5.46 3.39
CA PRO A 48 -7.24 -5.43 1.92
C PRO A 48 -8.58 -5.54 1.19
N GLU A 49 -9.52 -6.29 1.74
CA GLU A 49 -10.85 -6.44 1.15
C GLU A 49 -11.60 -5.12 1.06
N LEU A 50 -11.62 -4.35 2.15
CA LEU A 50 -12.30 -3.06 2.19
C LEU A 50 -11.58 -2.02 1.34
N ALA A 51 -10.26 -2.02 1.37
CA ALA A 51 -9.46 -1.13 0.53
C ALA A 51 -9.72 -1.41 -0.95
N ALA A 52 -9.78 -2.69 -1.32
CA ALA A 52 -10.04 -3.10 -2.70
C ALA A 52 -11.43 -2.67 -3.16
N GLU A 53 -12.45 -2.82 -2.32
CA GLU A 53 -13.82 -2.37 -2.65
C GLU A 53 -13.87 -0.87 -2.93
N GLY A 54 -13.22 -0.06 -2.10
CA GLY A 54 -13.18 1.39 -2.28
C GLY A 54 -12.50 1.80 -3.58
N ILE A 55 -11.35 1.21 -3.89
CA ILE A 55 -10.63 1.49 -5.12
C ILE A 55 -11.43 1.02 -6.34
N ALA A 56 -12.01 -0.17 -6.26
CA ALA A 56 -12.78 -0.75 -7.35
C ALA A 56 -13.99 0.10 -7.70
N MET A 57 -14.67 0.65 -6.70
CA MET A 57 -15.81 1.55 -6.93
C MET A 57 -15.39 2.81 -7.67
N GLN A 58 -14.23 3.38 -7.34
CA GLN A 58 -13.73 4.58 -8.00
C GLN A 58 -13.32 4.32 -9.44
N LEU A 59 -12.73 3.16 -9.70
CA LEU A 59 -12.18 2.84 -11.02
C LEU A 59 -13.14 2.05 -11.91
N GLY A 60 -14.22 1.52 -11.35
CA GLY A 60 -15.16 0.68 -12.10
C GLY A 60 -14.58 -0.66 -12.49
N VAL A 61 -13.72 -1.26 -11.64
CA VAL A 61 -13.06 -2.54 -11.92
C VAL A 61 -13.47 -3.59 -10.88
N ASP A 62 -13.04 -4.83 -11.11
CA ASP A 62 -13.34 -5.96 -10.22
C ASP A 62 -12.59 -5.83 -8.89
N PRO A 63 -13.30 -5.83 -7.73
CA PRO A 63 -12.65 -5.77 -6.42
C PRO A 63 -11.67 -6.91 -6.15
N ASP A 64 -11.94 -8.12 -6.64
CA ASP A 64 -11.06 -9.27 -6.41
C ASP A 64 -9.70 -9.09 -7.05
N SER A 65 -9.64 -8.50 -8.24
CA SER A 65 -8.37 -8.16 -8.89
C SER A 65 -7.57 -7.18 -8.06
N ILE A 66 -8.21 -6.15 -7.54
CA ILE A 66 -7.56 -5.13 -6.72
C ILE A 66 -7.07 -5.75 -5.40
N ARG A 67 -7.88 -6.60 -4.79
CA ARG A 67 -7.50 -7.30 -3.57
C ARG A 67 -6.24 -8.14 -3.75
N CYS A 68 -6.17 -8.89 -4.84
CA CYS A 68 -4.98 -9.69 -5.17
C CYS A 68 -3.74 -8.82 -5.35
N ASP A 69 -3.89 -7.68 -6.03
CA ASP A 69 -2.80 -6.74 -6.21
C ASP A 69 -2.29 -6.16 -4.89
N ILE A 70 -3.22 -5.80 -3.99
CA ILE A 70 -2.87 -5.25 -2.67
C ILE A 70 -2.14 -6.32 -1.85
N GLU A 71 -2.64 -7.55 -1.83
CA GLU A 71 -2.02 -8.64 -1.07
C GLU A 71 -0.61 -8.96 -1.58
N ALA A 72 -0.43 -9.00 -2.89
CA ALA A 72 0.88 -9.21 -3.50
C ALA A 72 1.85 -8.07 -3.17
N TRP A 73 1.36 -6.83 -3.18
CA TRP A 73 2.15 -5.65 -2.86
C TRP A 73 2.60 -5.67 -1.39
N LEU A 74 1.70 -6.01 -0.47
CA LEU A 74 2.04 -6.13 0.95
C LEU A 74 3.05 -7.24 1.19
N ALA A 75 2.89 -8.38 0.53
CA ALA A 75 3.83 -9.49 0.64
C ALA A 75 5.23 -9.09 0.16
N HIS A 76 5.30 -8.32 -0.93
CA HIS A 76 6.56 -7.80 -1.46
C HIS A 76 7.31 -6.97 -0.39
N PHE A 77 6.61 -6.11 0.32
CA PHE A 77 7.23 -5.29 1.36
C PHE A 77 7.66 -6.10 2.58
N ARG A 78 6.93 -7.14 2.94
CA ARG A 78 7.34 -8.04 4.02
C ARG A 78 8.67 -8.72 3.70
N GLU A 79 8.81 -9.22 2.48
CA GLU A 79 10.02 -9.88 2.02
C GLU A 79 11.19 -8.91 1.89
N ALA A 80 10.93 -7.74 1.32
CA ALA A 80 11.95 -6.71 1.15
C ALA A 80 12.43 -6.08 2.47
N GLY A 81 11.61 -6.14 3.51
CA GLY A 81 11.96 -5.63 4.83
C GLY A 81 12.88 -6.55 5.64
N GLU A 82 13.13 -7.73 5.14
CA GLU A 82 14.04 -8.69 5.79
C GLU A 82 15.52 -8.44 5.39
#